data_bbe1506a97a61c060903adc223c00c9c
#
_entry.id   bbe1506a97a61c060903adc223c00c9c
#
_cell.length_a   1.000
_cell.length_b   1.000
_cell.length_c   1.000
_cell.angle_alpha   90.00
_cell.angle_beta   90.00
_cell.angle_gamma   90.00
#
_symmetry.space_group_name_H-M   'P 1'
#
loop_
_entity.id
_entity.type
_entity.pdbx_description
1 polymer ?
#
loop_
_entity_poly.entity_id
_entity_poly.type
_entity_poly.pdbx_seq_one_letter_code
_entity_poly.pdbx_strand_id
1 'polypeptide(L)'
;MQAMFADHRWRSVCRSAGALCAWLFAAGVAQAMPAIQHWTTENGAGVYFVPAPELPMVDVRVVFAAGSARDAALPGLAGLTNGLLDKGAAGLSADAIAERLEGLGAQLGSGSLRDMAWLSLRSLSDAAHFEPAVELMVEVLGKPDFNQRDIDRERERALVALRHSEQQPDDIAEYHYYAAIYGKHPYASRPIGTEASLKRITRGDIRDFHKTYYVAANATIAIVGDIDRAGAERLARRLSAVLPAGQPAAPLPAVTPLTTAREERVFHPSTQTHVLMGAPGMDRNDPDFFPLYVGNHILGGSGLVSQLYEEVREKRGLSYSVYSAFIPMQKKGPFTLGLQTRNDQSDEALGVLRETLQRFHDQGPTEAELVAAKKNITGG
;
A
#
# COMPACT_ATOMS: atom_id res chain seq x y z
N MET A 1 -35.73 71.38 -6.82
CA MET A 1 -35.04 70.49 -7.76
C MET A 1 -33.65 70.04 -7.24
N GLN A 2 -33.53 69.76 -5.93
CA GLN A 2 -32.26 69.34 -5.27
C GLN A 2 -32.33 68.09 -4.42
N ALA A 3 -33.47 67.40 -4.35
CA ALA A 3 -33.66 66.21 -3.49
C ALA A 3 -33.57 64.84 -4.22
N MET A 4 -33.35 64.83 -5.56
CA MET A 4 -33.40 63.57 -6.36
C MET A 4 -32.03 62.97 -6.70
N PHE A 5 -30.91 63.63 -6.38
CA PHE A 5 -29.54 63.16 -6.69
C PHE A 5 -28.81 62.48 -5.52
N ALA A 6 -29.33 62.49 -4.30
CA ALA A 6 -28.67 61.90 -3.15
C ALA A 6 -28.91 60.37 -3.05
N ASP A 7 -30.03 59.86 -3.58
CA ASP A 7 -30.43 58.46 -3.41
C ASP A 7 -29.70 57.44 -4.32
N HIS A 8 -29.20 57.93 -5.46
CA HIS A 8 -28.45 57.05 -6.40
C HIS A 8 -27.00 56.75 -5.98
N ARG A 9 -26.35 57.65 -5.26
CA ARG A 9 -24.98 57.42 -4.78
C ARG A 9 -24.90 56.46 -3.60
N TRP A 10 -25.88 56.46 -2.72
CA TRP A 10 -25.94 55.53 -1.58
C TRP A 10 -26.28 54.08 -2.01
N ARG A 11 -27.13 53.91 -3.01
CA ARG A 11 -27.47 52.57 -3.53
C ARG A 11 -26.32 51.93 -4.29
N SER A 12 -25.44 52.69 -4.95
CA SER A 12 -24.26 52.17 -5.61
C SER A 12 -23.16 51.77 -4.60
N VAL A 13 -22.94 52.55 -3.55
CA VAL A 13 -21.95 52.24 -2.48
C VAL A 13 -22.37 50.98 -1.68
N CYS A 14 -23.64 50.82 -1.37
CA CYS A 14 -24.16 49.60 -0.69
C CYS A 14 -24.07 48.36 -1.60
N ARG A 15 -24.27 48.50 -2.91
CA ARG A 15 -24.10 47.39 -3.86
C ARG A 15 -22.63 46.97 -4.03
N SER A 16 -21.72 47.94 -4.05
CA SER A 16 -20.28 47.69 -4.14
C SER A 16 -19.72 47.10 -2.86
N ALA A 17 -20.18 47.54 -1.68
CA ALA A 17 -19.81 46.98 -0.38
C ALA A 17 -20.34 45.54 -0.21
N GLY A 18 -21.59 45.27 -0.63
CA GLY A 18 -22.18 43.94 -0.61
C GLY A 18 -21.47 42.95 -1.53
N ALA A 19 -21.05 43.39 -2.73
CA ALA A 19 -20.27 42.59 -3.66
C ALA A 19 -18.84 42.29 -3.13
N LEU A 20 -18.20 43.27 -2.46
CA LEU A 20 -16.87 43.07 -1.86
C LEU A 20 -16.92 42.09 -0.65
N CYS A 21 -17.96 42.18 0.19
CA CYS A 21 -18.18 41.21 1.27
C CYS A 21 -18.49 39.80 0.73
N ALA A 22 -19.27 39.66 -0.34
CA ALA A 22 -19.55 38.38 -0.96
C ALA A 22 -18.29 37.76 -1.59
N TRP A 23 -17.39 38.58 -2.16
CA TRP A 23 -16.09 38.12 -2.66
C TRP A 23 -15.13 37.71 -1.54
N LEU A 24 -15.13 38.39 -0.41
CA LEU A 24 -14.34 38.02 0.77
C LEU A 24 -14.83 36.72 1.43
N PHE A 25 -16.14 36.46 1.40
CA PHE A 25 -16.71 35.19 1.87
C PHE A 25 -16.49 34.01 0.89
N ALA A 26 -16.42 34.27 -0.41
CA ALA A 26 -16.14 33.23 -1.42
C ALA A 26 -14.65 32.82 -1.48
N ALA A 27 -13.74 33.65 -1.00
CA ALA A 27 -12.31 33.35 -0.93
C ALA A 27 -11.94 32.41 0.24
N GLY A 28 -12.89 32.07 1.13
CA GLY A 28 -12.65 31.31 2.36
C GLY A 28 -12.83 29.79 2.25
N VAL A 29 -13.14 29.21 1.07
CA VAL A 29 -13.45 27.77 0.95
C VAL A 29 -12.61 27.08 -0.12
N ALA A 30 -11.42 27.58 -0.42
CA ALA A 30 -10.41 26.72 -0.99
C ALA A 30 -9.79 25.94 0.19
N GLN A 31 -10.37 24.80 0.55
CA GLN A 31 -9.67 23.84 1.41
C GLN A 31 -8.44 23.39 0.65
N ALA A 32 -7.34 24.12 0.86
CA ALA A 32 -6.03 23.66 0.41
C ALA A 32 -5.80 22.29 1.05
N MET A 33 -5.48 21.28 0.23
CA MET A 33 -5.05 19.98 0.76
C MET A 33 -4.02 20.24 1.86
N PRO A 34 -4.13 19.61 3.03
CA PRO A 34 -3.19 19.83 4.12
C PRO A 34 -1.77 19.56 3.64
N ALA A 35 -0.87 20.51 3.88
CA ALA A 35 0.51 20.42 3.42
C ALA A 35 1.21 19.27 4.16
N ILE A 36 1.77 18.32 3.41
CA ILE A 36 2.61 17.26 3.97
C ILE A 36 3.90 17.90 4.45
N GLN A 37 4.15 17.83 5.75
CA GLN A 37 5.38 18.29 6.37
C GLN A 37 6.38 17.15 6.41
N HIS A 38 7.66 17.44 6.15
CA HIS A 38 8.73 16.45 6.12
C HIS A 38 9.95 16.92 6.90
N TRP A 39 10.58 15.99 7.63
CA TRP A 39 11.89 16.18 8.27
C TRP A 39 12.55 14.83 8.52
N THR A 40 13.78 14.88 9.03
CA THR A 40 14.54 13.68 9.44
C THR A 40 14.86 13.78 10.93
N THR A 41 14.75 12.67 11.67
CA THR A 41 15.15 12.59 13.08
C THR A 41 16.66 12.56 13.22
N GLU A 42 17.19 12.82 14.43
CA GLU A 42 18.62 12.87 14.69
C GLU A 42 19.35 11.57 14.34
N ASN A 43 18.67 10.41 14.46
CA ASN A 43 19.24 9.10 14.14
C ASN A 43 18.89 8.60 12.73
N GLY A 44 18.32 9.46 11.88
CA GLY A 44 18.18 9.22 10.44
C GLY A 44 16.83 8.73 9.93
N ALA A 45 15.80 8.60 10.78
CA ALA A 45 14.46 8.22 10.30
C ALA A 45 13.79 9.38 9.57
N GLY A 46 13.26 9.14 8.36
CA GLY A 46 12.44 10.11 7.64
C GLY A 46 11.04 10.23 8.26
N VAL A 47 10.50 11.44 8.35
CA VAL A 47 9.17 11.68 8.93
C VAL A 47 8.30 12.45 7.95
N TYR A 48 7.07 12.00 7.79
CA TYR A 48 6.00 12.68 7.05
C TYR A 48 4.84 12.93 8.01
N PHE A 49 4.35 14.16 8.06
CA PHE A 49 3.30 14.56 8.97
C PHE A 49 2.20 15.37 8.25
N VAL A 50 0.97 15.04 8.56
CA VAL A 50 -0.22 15.77 8.12
C VAL A 50 -1.11 16.04 9.34
N PRO A 51 -1.29 17.29 9.78
CA PRO A 51 -2.27 17.63 10.80
C PRO A 51 -3.69 17.45 10.24
N ALA A 52 -4.54 16.73 10.97
CA ALA A 52 -5.93 16.45 10.62
C ALA A 52 -6.80 16.47 11.91
N PRO A 53 -7.11 17.67 12.45
CA PRO A 53 -7.77 17.82 13.75
C PRO A 53 -9.29 17.62 13.70
N GLU A 54 -9.86 17.28 12.54
CA GLU A 54 -11.31 17.12 12.36
C GLU A 54 -11.87 15.93 13.15
N LEU A 55 -11.03 14.91 13.40
CA LEU A 55 -11.37 13.77 14.24
C LEU A 55 -10.33 13.64 15.37
N PRO A 56 -10.76 13.35 16.60
CA PRO A 56 -9.87 13.22 17.75
C PRO A 56 -9.10 11.89 17.72
N MET A 57 -8.32 11.66 16.66
CA MET A 57 -7.59 10.42 16.40
C MET A 57 -6.22 10.71 15.81
N VAL A 58 -5.27 9.83 16.07
CA VAL A 58 -3.93 9.85 15.46
C VAL A 58 -3.62 8.49 14.86
N ASP A 59 -3.22 8.50 13.59
CA ASP A 59 -2.66 7.36 12.88
C ASP A 59 -1.13 7.52 12.79
N VAL A 60 -0.43 6.48 13.19
CA VAL A 60 1.03 6.40 13.08
C VAL A 60 1.42 5.15 12.32
N ARG A 61 2.34 5.26 11.37
CA ARG A 61 2.91 4.10 10.69
C ARG A 61 4.42 4.23 10.58
N VAL A 62 5.14 3.22 11.04
CA VAL A 62 6.58 3.09 10.84
C VAL A 62 6.82 2.04 9.78
N VAL A 63 7.42 2.43 8.67
CA VAL A 63 7.68 1.59 7.49
C VAL A 63 9.17 1.39 7.34
N PHE A 64 9.57 0.15 7.05
CA PHE A 64 10.96 -0.23 6.81
C PHE A 64 11.11 -0.85 5.41
N ALA A 65 12.23 -0.63 4.73
CA ALA A 65 12.58 -1.37 3.53
C ALA A 65 13.03 -2.80 3.92
N ALA A 66 12.09 -3.56 4.50
CA ALA A 66 12.28 -4.87 5.15
C ALA A 66 11.24 -5.90 4.65
N GLY A 67 10.86 -5.81 3.37
CA GLY A 67 9.93 -6.75 2.76
C GLY A 67 10.60 -8.04 2.27
N SER A 68 9.81 -8.94 1.68
CA SER A 68 10.27 -10.27 1.25
C SER A 68 11.34 -10.24 0.16
N ALA A 69 11.54 -9.12 -0.54
CA ALA A 69 12.69 -8.94 -1.43
C ALA A 69 14.04 -8.97 -0.69
N ARG A 70 14.03 -8.98 0.65
CA ARG A 70 15.21 -9.09 1.53
C ARG A 70 15.41 -10.48 2.13
N ASP A 71 14.56 -11.44 1.81
CA ASP A 71 14.58 -12.80 2.37
C ASP A 71 15.82 -13.61 1.96
N ALA A 72 16.51 -13.20 0.92
CA ALA A 72 17.67 -13.91 0.36
C ALA A 72 17.38 -15.41 0.14
N ALA A 73 18.08 -16.31 0.84
CA ALA A 73 17.93 -17.77 0.72
C ALA A 73 16.81 -18.35 1.62
N LEU A 74 16.07 -17.49 2.36
CA LEU A 74 15.03 -17.89 3.33
C LEU A 74 13.69 -17.22 3.03
N PRO A 75 13.01 -17.50 1.88
CA PRO A 75 11.69 -16.96 1.59
C PRO A 75 10.72 -17.10 2.77
N GLY A 76 10.01 -16.02 3.11
CA GLY A 76 9.11 -15.95 4.26
C GLY A 76 9.73 -15.36 5.54
N LEU A 77 11.05 -15.10 5.54
CA LEU A 77 11.73 -14.56 6.73
C LEU A 77 11.22 -13.16 7.11
N ALA A 78 11.05 -12.26 6.14
CA ALA A 78 10.51 -10.91 6.39
C ALA A 78 9.11 -10.96 6.98
N GLY A 79 8.22 -11.75 6.39
CA GLY A 79 6.84 -11.92 6.87
C GLY A 79 6.79 -12.50 8.28
N LEU A 80 7.55 -13.55 8.54
CA LEU A 80 7.61 -14.16 9.86
C LEU A 80 8.21 -13.22 10.92
N THR A 81 9.28 -12.48 10.59
CA THR A 81 9.90 -11.50 11.50
C THR A 81 8.91 -10.39 11.85
N ASN A 82 8.23 -9.81 10.85
CA ASN A 82 7.25 -8.74 11.08
C ASN A 82 6.04 -9.24 11.88
N GLY A 83 5.51 -10.42 11.55
CA GLY A 83 4.38 -11.02 12.25
C GLY A 83 4.66 -11.42 13.71
N LEU A 84 5.94 -11.46 14.12
CA LEU A 84 6.36 -11.78 15.47
C LEU A 84 6.58 -10.56 16.37
N LEU A 85 6.56 -9.33 15.85
CA LEU A 85 6.83 -8.12 16.61
C LEU A 85 5.91 -7.97 17.83
N ASP A 86 4.63 -8.22 17.67
CA ASP A 86 3.58 -8.10 18.68
C ASP A 86 3.25 -9.42 19.39
N LYS A 87 4.01 -10.49 19.15
CA LYS A 87 3.77 -11.81 19.77
C LYS A 87 4.52 -11.99 21.10
N GLY A 88 5.22 -10.96 21.53
CA GLY A 88 5.93 -10.80 22.78
C GLY A 88 6.92 -9.67 22.69
N ALA A 89 6.83 -8.68 23.56
CA ALA A 89 7.72 -7.53 23.58
C ALA A 89 7.92 -6.99 24.99
N ALA A 90 9.17 -6.64 25.33
CA ALA A 90 9.56 -6.11 26.65
C ALA A 90 9.07 -7.00 27.82
N GLY A 91 8.99 -8.32 27.62
CA GLY A 91 8.50 -9.30 28.61
C GLY A 91 6.96 -9.41 28.69
N LEU A 92 6.20 -8.63 27.91
CA LEU A 92 4.76 -8.79 27.78
C LEU A 92 4.44 -9.94 26.81
N SER A 93 3.42 -10.74 27.15
CA SER A 93 2.90 -11.73 26.19
C SER A 93 2.04 -11.07 25.12
N ALA A 94 1.76 -11.80 24.02
CA ALA A 94 0.82 -11.36 22.98
C ALA A 94 -0.56 -11.01 23.56
N ASP A 95 -1.07 -11.83 24.48
CA ASP A 95 -2.37 -11.60 25.12
C ASP A 95 -2.36 -10.32 25.97
N ALA A 96 -1.28 -10.08 26.74
CA ALA A 96 -1.15 -8.88 27.56
C ALA A 96 -1.03 -7.60 26.70
N ILE A 97 -0.37 -7.68 25.53
CA ILE A 97 -0.32 -6.58 24.57
C ILE A 97 -1.72 -6.30 23.99
N ALA A 98 -2.42 -7.34 23.56
CA ALA A 98 -3.77 -7.25 23.01
C ALA A 98 -4.76 -6.66 24.04
N GLU A 99 -4.78 -7.19 25.28
CA GLU A 99 -5.65 -6.70 26.36
C GLU A 99 -5.43 -5.22 26.66
N ARG A 100 -4.17 -4.76 26.71
CA ARG A 100 -3.86 -3.35 26.95
C ARG A 100 -4.35 -2.47 25.80
N LEU A 101 -4.14 -2.88 24.54
CA LEU A 101 -4.59 -2.13 23.37
C LEU A 101 -6.12 -2.07 23.32
N GLU A 102 -6.80 -3.18 23.57
CA GLU A 102 -8.27 -3.24 23.62
C GLU A 102 -8.84 -2.34 24.73
N GLY A 103 -8.22 -2.36 25.92
CA GLY A 103 -8.59 -1.49 27.03
C GLY A 103 -8.44 0.01 26.73
N LEU A 104 -7.55 0.37 25.79
CA LEU A 104 -7.35 1.75 25.31
C LEU A 104 -8.18 2.08 24.07
N GLY A 105 -8.92 1.12 23.49
CA GLY A 105 -9.58 1.28 22.20
C GLY A 105 -8.59 1.55 21.04
N ALA A 106 -7.30 1.20 21.23
CA ALA A 106 -6.25 1.40 20.25
C ALA A 106 -6.09 0.18 19.35
N GLN A 107 -5.66 0.41 18.11
CA GLN A 107 -5.42 -0.64 17.13
C GLN A 107 -3.95 -0.65 16.72
N LEU A 108 -3.26 -1.75 17.02
CA LEU A 108 -1.92 -2.01 16.51
C LEU A 108 -2.01 -2.99 15.33
N GLY A 109 -1.37 -2.66 14.21
CA GLY A 109 -1.35 -3.48 13.03
C GLY A 109 0.07 -3.63 12.49
N SER A 110 0.36 -4.78 11.90
CA SER A 110 1.63 -5.04 11.23
C SER A 110 1.41 -5.70 9.87
N GLY A 111 2.40 -5.60 8.99
CA GLY A 111 2.33 -6.29 7.71
C GLY A 111 3.67 -6.25 6.97
N SER A 112 3.80 -7.17 6.02
CA SER A 112 4.99 -7.28 5.17
C SER A 112 4.55 -7.52 3.72
N LEU A 113 5.14 -6.75 2.81
CA LEU A 113 5.01 -6.90 1.35
C LEU A 113 6.37 -7.21 0.75
N ARG A 114 6.48 -7.15 -0.59
CA ARG A 114 7.77 -7.40 -1.25
C ARG A 114 8.83 -6.36 -0.91
N ASP A 115 8.50 -5.07 -0.89
CA ASP A 115 9.46 -3.99 -0.64
C ASP A 115 9.58 -3.57 0.81
N MET A 116 8.52 -3.71 1.58
CA MET A 116 8.41 -3.07 2.89
C MET A 116 7.75 -3.98 3.93
N ALA A 117 8.08 -3.69 5.18
CA ALA A 117 7.32 -4.13 6.34
C ALA A 117 6.95 -2.90 7.18
N TRP A 118 5.87 -2.99 7.97
CA TRP A 118 5.43 -1.87 8.78
C TRP A 118 4.82 -2.32 10.11
N LEU A 119 4.82 -1.37 11.03
CA LEU A 119 4.00 -1.39 12.24
C LEU A 119 3.16 -0.12 12.25
N SER A 120 1.87 -0.20 12.53
CA SER A 120 0.95 0.93 12.58
C SER A 120 0.18 0.95 13.90
N LEU A 121 -0.14 2.16 14.37
CA LEU A 121 -0.98 2.41 15.53
C LEU A 121 -2.06 3.42 15.15
N ARG A 122 -3.30 3.13 15.51
CA ARG A 122 -4.42 4.08 15.55
C ARG A 122 -4.91 4.20 16.97
N SER A 123 -5.07 5.42 17.46
CA SER A 123 -5.56 5.70 18.81
C SER A 123 -6.34 7.02 18.84
N LEU A 124 -7.15 7.20 19.86
CA LEU A 124 -7.70 8.50 20.20
C LEU A 124 -6.56 9.47 20.54
N SER A 125 -6.76 10.78 20.30
CA SER A 125 -5.71 11.81 20.48
C SER A 125 -5.57 12.30 21.93
N ASP A 126 -6.54 12.02 22.80
CA ASP A 126 -6.42 12.40 24.19
C ASP A 126 -5.28 11.65 24.92
N ALA A 127 -4.61 12.34 25.83
CA ALA A 127 -3.39 11.81 26.46
C ALA A 127 -3.60 10.51 27.27
N ALA A 128 -4.80 10.29 27.81
CA ALA A 128 -5.09 9.10 28.61
C ALA A 128 -5.11 7.81 27.77
N HIS A 129 -5.46 7.90 26.49
CA HIS A 129 -5.48 6.79 25.54
C HIS A 129 -4.19 6.76 24.68
N PHE A 130 -3.77 7.93 24.17
CA PHE A 130 -2.67 8.02 23.22
C PHE A 130 -1.32 7.66 23.81
N GLU A 131 -0.97 8.21 24.98
CA GLU A 131 0.36 8.00 25.56
C GLU A 131 0.64 6.53 25.91
N PRO A 132 -0.28 5.78 26.57
CA PRO A 132 -0.05 4.36 26.83
C PRO A 132 -0.05 3.50 25.54
N ALA A 133 -0.84 3.88 24.52
CA ALA A 133 -0.84 3.17 23.24
C ALA A 133 0.50 3.36 22.50
N VAL A 134 1.04 4.58 22.49
CA VAL A 134 2.37 4.88 21.95
C VAL A 134 3.46 4.13 22.70
N GLU A 135 3.39 4.03 24.03
CA GLU A 135 4.35 3.28 24.83
C GLU A 135 4.40 1.80 24.42
N LEU A 136 3.22 1.16 24.24
CA LEU A 136 3.15 -0.21 23.74
C LEU A 136 3.75 -0.35 22.33
N MET A 137 3.45 0.59 21.42
CA MET A 137 4.06 0.59 20.09
C MET A 137 5.58 0.71 20.15
N VAL A 138 6.11 1.54 21.03
CA VAL A 138 7.56 1.72 21.27
C VAL A 138 8.19 0.43 21.79
N GLU A 139 7.53 -0.27 22.73
CA GLU A 139 8.00 -1.57 23.24
C GLU A 139 8.01 -2.64 22.15
N VAL A 140 6.92 -2.77 21.40
CA VAL A 140 6.79 -3.73 20.28
C VAL A 140 7.83 -3.46 19.19
N LEU A 141 8.06 -2.19 18.87
CA LEU A 141 9.02 -1.78 17.85
C LEU A 141 10.47 -2.01 18.27
N GLY A 142 10.82 -1.67 19.52
CA GLY A 142 12.21 -1.63 19.98
C GLY A 142 12.69 -2.89 20.69
N LYS A 143 11.78 -3.68 21.27
CA LYS A 143 12.13 -4.80 22.15
C LYS A 143 11.28 -6.06 21.90
N PRO A 144 11.14 -6.53 20.65
CA PRO A 144 10.43 -7.79 20.40
C PRO A 144 11.24 -8.95 21.01
N ASP A 145 10.56 -9.86 21.72
CA ASP A 145 11.23 -10.95 22.45
C ASP A 145 11.66 -12.09 21.54
N PHE A 146 10.94 -12.33 20.47
CA PHE A 146 11.14 -13.46 19.55
C PHE A 146 11.28 -14.80 20.30
N ASN A 147 10.31 -15.11 21.16
CA ASN A 147 10.29 -16.34 21.93
C ASN A 147 10.16 -17.56 21.03
N GLN A 148 10.86 -18.64 21.35
CA GLN A 148 10.84 -19.85 20.52
C GLN A 148 9.42 -20.43 20.38
N ARG A 149 8.62 -20.43 21.44
CA ARG A 149 7.22 -20.89 21.40
C ARG A 149 6.37 -20.08 20.41
N ASP A 150 6.56 -18.76 20.37
CA ASP A 150 5.81 -17.88 19.46
C ASP A 150 6.29 -18.06 18.01
N ILE A 151 7.59 -18.22 17.80
CA ILE A 151 8.16 -18.56 16.49
C ILE A 151 7.57 -19.88 15.98
N ASP A 152 7.51 -20.91 16.79
CA ASP A 152 6.99 -22.21 16.38
C ASP A 152 5.49 -22.12 16.05
N ARG A 153 4.71 -21.38 16.85
CA ARG A 153 3.29 -21.14 16.58
C ARG A 153 3.05 -20.37 15.27
N GLU A 154 3.78 -19.28 15.06
CA GLU A 154 3.62 -18.46 13.84
C GLU A 154 4.14 -19.20 12.60
N ARG A 155 5.21 -20.02 12.73
CA ARG A 155 5.66 -20.93 11.67
C ARG A 155 4.58 -21.93 11.28
N GLU A 156 3.92 -22.57 12.24
CA GLU A 156 2.82 -23.51 11.94
C GLU A 156 1.65 -22.79 11.25
N ARG A 157 1.30 -21.57 11.69
CA ARG A 157 0.29 -20.75 11.00
C ARG A 157 0.69 -20.45 9.56
N ALA A 158 1.95 -20.06 9.33
CA ALA A 158 2.48 -19.82 7.98
C ALA A 158 2.44 -21.10 7.12
N LEU A 159 2.79 -22.26 7.67
CA LEU A 159 2.70 -23.55 6.98
C LEU A 159 1.25 -23.94 6.63
N VAL A 160 0.29 -23.65 7.50
CA VAL A 160 -1.13 -23.86 7.21
C VAL A 160 -1.60 -22.91 6.10
N ALA A 161 -1.26 -21.62 6.19
CA ALA A 161 -1.59 -20.65 5.16
C ALA A 161 -0.95 -20.98 3.81
N LEU A 162 0.30 -21.46 3.81
CA LEU A 162 0.99 -21.93 2.61
C LEU A 162 0.24 -23.10 1.96
N ARG A 163 -0.10 -24.14 2.73
CA ARG A 163 -0.87 -25.28 2.21
C ARG A 163 -2.24 -24.87 1.67
N HIS A 164 -2.88 -23.88 2.30
CA HIS A 164 -4.14 -23.35 1.79
C HIS A 164 -3.92 -22.64 0.45
N SER A 165 -2.93 -21.75 0.35
CA SER A 165 -2.64 -21.03 -0.88
C SER A 165 -2.19 -21.95 -2.04
N GLU A 166 -1.60 -23.09 -1.75
CA GLU A 166 -1.25 -24.12 -2.75
C GLU A 166 -2.46 -24.90 -3.29
N GLN A 167 -3.63 -24.70 -2.71
CA GLN A 167 -4.90 -25.25 -3.17
C GLN A 167 -5.80 -24.21 -3.85
N GLN A 168 -5.43 -22.93 -3.83
CA GLN A 168 -6.20 -21.85 -4.45
C GLN A 168 -5.66 -21.56 -5.86
N PRO A 169 -6.50 -21.66 -6.90
CA PRO A 169 -6.04 -21.45 -8.27
C PRO A 169 -5.46 -20.06 -8.54
N ASP A 170 -5.99 -19.02 -7.89
CA ASP A 170 -5.53 -17.64 -7.99
C ASP A 170 -4.15 -17.45 -7.35
N ASP A 171 -3.91 -18.00 -6.16
CA ASP A 171 -2.60 -17.97 -5.49
C ASP A 171 -1.53 -18.73 -6.30
N ILE A 172 -1.90 -19.87 -6.89
CA ILE A 172 -1.03 -20.65 -7.77
C ILE A 172 -0.69 -19.82 -9.01
N ALA A 173 -1.69 -19.22 -9.64
CA ALA A 173 -1.50 -18.38 -10.83
C ALA A 173 -0.60 -17.18 -10.50
N GLU A 174 -0.81 -16.49 -9.37
CA GLU A 174 0.02 -15.37 -8.94
C GLU A 174 1.48 -15.80 -8.74
N TYR A 175 1.71 -16.90 -8.06
CA TYR A 175 3.06 -17.41 -7.83
C TYR A 175 3.81 -17.67 -9.15
N HIS A 176 3.18 -18.38 -10.09
CA HIS A 176 3.77 -18.67 -11.40
C HIS A 176 3.96 -17.41 -12.24
N TYR A 177 3.02 -16.46 -12.17
CA TYR A 177 3.11 -15.18 -12.84
C TYR A 177 4.32 -14.36 -12.35
N TYR A 178 4.48 -14.19 -11.03
CA TYR A 178 5.66 -13.47 -10.49
C TYR A 178 6.98 -14.18 -10.82
N ALA A 179 7.02 -15.50 -10.74
CA ALA A 179 8.18 -16.28 -11.14
C ALA A 179 8.53 -16.08 -12.64
N ALA A 180 7.51 -16.04 -13.50
CA ALA A 180 7.68 -15.86 -14.94
C ALA A 180 8.20 -14.47 -15.32
N ILE A 181 7.64 -13.41 -14.72
CA ILE A 181 8.00 -12.02 -15.08
C ILE A 181 9.29 -11.53 -14.42
N TYR A 182 9.66 -12.06 -13.25
CA TYR A 182 10.82 -11.58 -12.50
C TYR A 182 12.03 -12.53 -12.51
N GLY A 183 11.85 -13.81 -12.84
CA GLY A 183 12.92 -14.76 -12.97
C GLY A 183 13.81 -14.88 -11.73
N LYS A 184 15.05 -14.36 -11.80
CA LYS A 184 16.00 -14.37 -10.67
C LYS A 184 15.94 -13.12 -9.79
N HIS A 185 15.12 -12.12 -10.14
CA HIS A 185 14.99 -10.92 -9.31
C HIS A 185 14.30 -11.27 -7.99
N PRO A 186 14.62 -10.61 -6.85
CA PRO A 186 14.01 -10.89 -5.55
C PRO A 186 12.47 -10.82 -5.53
N TYR A 187 11.85 -10.07 -6.44
CA TYR A 187 10.39 -10.02 -6.56
C TYR A 187 9.74 -11.32 -7.03
N ALA A 188 10.49 -12.25 -7.63
CA ALA A 188 9.99 -13.58 -7.95
C ALA A 188 9.74 -14.45 -6.69
N SER A 189 10.36 -14.09 -5.57
CA SER A 189 10.22 -14.84 -4.33
C SER A 189 8.79 -14.83 -3.81
N ARG A 190 8.34 -15.93 -3.23
CA ARG A 190 7.03 -16.07 -2.59
C ARG A 190 7.05 -15.41 -1.21
N PRO A 191 6.28 -14.34 -0.94
CA PRO A 191 6.35 -13.63 0.35
C PRO A 191 6.01 -14.49 1.56
N ILE A 192 5.08 -15.44 1.40
CA ILE A 192 4.73 -16.41 2.44
C ILE A 192 5.81 -17.45 2.70
N GLY A 193 6.79 -17.57 1.79
CA GLY A 193 7.84 -18.59 1.87
C GLY A 193 7.50 -19.91 1.16
N THR A 194 8.31 -20.91 1.46
CA THR A 194 8.13 -22.30 1.06
C THR A 194 8.18 -23.19 2.29
N GLU A 195 7.65 -24.41 2.22
CA GLU A 195 7.73 -25.36 3.34
C GLU A 195 9.18 -25.59 3.79
N ALA A 196 10.10 -25.72 2.83
CA ALA A 196 11.51 -25.93 3.10
C ALA A 196 12.16 -24.70 3.78
N SER A 197 11.85 -23.48 3.35
CA SER A 197 12.41 -22.28 3.97
C SER A 197 11.83 -22.04 5.35
N LEU A 198 10.51 -22.14 5.52
CA LEU A 198 9.84 -21.93 6.80
C LEU A 198 10.35 -22.89 7.90
N LYS A 199 10.61 -24.16 7.54
CA LYS A 199 11.20 -25.14 8.47
C LYS A 199 12.66 -24.85 8.83
N ARG A 200 13.38 -24.12 7.99
CA ARG A 200 14.80 -23.77 8.19
C ARG A 200 15.01 -22.46 8.94
N ILE A 201 14.06 -21.52 8.86
CA ILE A 201 14.17 -20.24 9.56
C ILE A 201 14.34 -20.48 11.07
N THR A 202 15.42 -19.93 11.63
CA THR A 202 15.74 -20.03 13.05
C THR A 202 15.46 -18.71 13.75
N ARG A 203 15.46 -18.75 15.09
CA ARG A 203 15.42 -17.53 15.92
C ARG A 203 16.58 -16.59 15.61
N GLY A 204 17.76 -17.15 15.29
CA GLY A 204 18.94 -16.38 14.88
C GLY A 204 18.66 -15.57 13.63
N ASP A 205 18.13 -16.20 12.59
CA ASP A 205 17.79 -15.55 11.31
C ASP A 205 16.79 -14.40 11.51
N ILE A 206 15.75 -14.61 12.33
CA ILE A 206 14.74 -13.59 12.67
C ILE A 206 15.39 -12.39 13.36
N ARG A 207 16.25 -12.61 14.36
CA ARG A 207 16.96 -11.55 15.08
C ARG A 207 17.93 -10.79 14.19
N ASP A 208 18.66 -11.49 13.35
CA ASP A 208 19.62 -10.89 12.43
C ASP A 208 18.90 -10.06 11.36
N PHE A 209 17.78 -10.54 10.84
CA PHE A 209 16.91 -9.79 9.93
C PHE A 209 16.37 -8.53 10.60
N HIS A 210 15.81 -8.64 11.81
CA HIS A 210 15.32 -7.50 12.58
C HIS A 210 16.44 -6.49 12.84
N LYS A 211 17.58 -6.93 13.35
CA LYS A 211 18.75 -6.07 13.63
C LYS A 211 19.26 -5.35 12.38
N THR A 212 19.18 -5.98 11.22
CA THR A 212 19.68 -5.43 9.94
C THR A 212 18.73 -4.38 9.37
N TYR A 213 17.43 -4.64 9.41
CA TYR A 213 16.46 -3.85 8.63
C TYR A 213 15.55 -2.95 9.49
N TYR A 214 15.32 -3.25 10.77
CA TYR A 214 14.51 -2.43 11.67
C TYR A 214 15.38 -1.42 12.40
N VAL A 215 15.94 -0.49 11.62
CA VAL A 215 16.88 0.55 12.07
C VAL A 215 16.40 1.92 11.60
N ALA A 216 16.80 2.98 12.32
CA ALA A 216 16.30 4.33 12.08
C ALA A 216 16.61 4.83 10.66
N ALA A 217 17.85 4.62 10.16
CA ALA A 217 18.24 5.03 8.82
C ALA A 217 17.47 4.29 7.70
N ASN A 218 16.75 3.23 8.02
CA ASN A 218 15.89 2.46 7.10
C ASN A 218 14.39 2.68 7.35
N ALA A 219 14.04 3.60 8.28
CA ALA A 219 12.67 3.85 8.69
C ALA A 219 12.08 5.11 8.06
N THR A 220 10.80 5.01 7.70
CA THR A 220 9.94 6.15 7.39
C THR A 220 8.77 6.15 8.36
N ILE A 221 8.55 7.25 9.07
CA ILE A 221 7.47 7.45 10.04
C ILE A 221 6.42 8.36 9.40
N ALA A 222 5.22 7.86 9.20
CA ALA A 222 4.07 8.67 8.78
C ALA A 222 3.15 8.91 9.98
N ILE A 223 2.77 10.18 10.20
CA ILE A 223 1.89 10.62 11.27
C ILE A 223 0.76 11.45 10.65
N VAL A 224 -0.48 11.09 10.91
CA VAL A 224 -1.67 11.82 10.45
C VAL A 224 -2.67 11.90 11.59
N GLY A 225 -3.25 13.07 11.87
CA GLY A 225 -4.33 13.17 12.85
C GLY A 225 -4.31 14.45 13.68
N ASP A 226 -5.06 14.38 14.78
CA ASP A 226 -5.24 15.46 15.74
C ASP A 226 -4.03 15.55 16.70
N ILE A 227 -2.94 16.04 16.16
CA ILE A 227 -1.68 16.29 16.86
C ILE A 227 -1.01 17.51 16.22
N ASP A 228 -0.40 18.36 17.02
CA ASP A 228 0.34 19.50 16.48
C ASP A 228 1.76 19.10 16.02
N ARG A 229 2.44 19.99 15.33
CA ARG A 229 3.80 19.78 14.82
C ARG A 229 4.77 19.41 15.95
N ALA A 230 4.72 20.08 17.08
CA ALA A 230 5.60 19.81 18.22
C ALA A 230 5.34 18.44 18.82
N GLY A 231 4.08 18.03 18.91
CA GLY A 231 3.66 16.68 19.31
C GLY A 231 4.17 15.61 18.36
N ALA A 232 4.00 15.82 17.04
CA ALA A 232 4.49 14.93 16.00
C ALA A 232 6.03 14.76 16.05
N GLU A 233 6.77 15.85 16.33
CA GLU A 233 8.22 15.77 16.53
C GLU A 233 8.61 14.98 17.78
N ARG A 234 7.90 15.17 18.89
CA ARG A 234 8.14 14.36 20.12
C ARG A 234 7.85 12.89 19.87
N LEU A 235 6.74 12.58 19.21
CA LEU A 235 6.35 11.23 18.84
C LEU A 235 7.39 10.57 17.93
N ALA A 236 7.80 11.24 16.85
CA ALA A 236 8.82 10.74 15.94
C ALA A 236 10.16 10.47 16.64
N ARG A 237 10.59 11.36 17.55
CA ARG A 237 11.79 11.12 18.38
C ARG A 237 11.64 9.89 19.28
N ARG A 238 10.50 9.70 19.94
CA ARG A 238 10.24 8.51 20.79
C ARG A 238 10.31 7.22 19.99
N LEU A 239 9.66 7.17 18.83
CA LEU A 239 9.63 6.00 17.95
C LEU A 239 11.00 5.70 17.35
N SER A 240 11.73 6.73 16.93
CA SER A 240 13.06 6.53 16.34
C SER A 240 14.13 6.20 17.39
N ALA A 241 14.01 6.71 18.61
CA ALA A 241 15.00 6.51 19.67
C ALA A 241 15.17 5.04 20.11
N VAL A 242 14.15 4.20 19.93
CA VAL A 242 14.22 2.77 20.24
C VAL A 242 14.81 1.92 19.12
N LEU A 243 15.02 2.53 17.95
CA LEU A 243 15.67 1.90 16.82
C LEU A 243 17.17 2.19 16.83
N PRO A 244 18.04 1.19 16.59
CA PRO A 244 19.45 1.46 16.30
C PRO A 244 19.56 2.43 15.11
N ALA A 245 20.59 3.29 15.06
CA ALA A 245 20.81 4.19 13.93
C ALA A 245 20.92 3.40 12.63
N GLY A 246 21.79 2.42 12.57
CA GLY A 246 21.93 1.46 11.48
C GLY A 246 22.37 2.07 10.15
N GLN A 247 22.12 1.33 9.08
CA GLN A 247 22.37 1.76 7.70
C GLN A 247 21.07 1.56 6.86
N PRO A 248 20.82 2.38 5.85
CA PRO A 248 19.75 2.13 4.89
C PRO A 248 19.92 0.76 4.24
N ALA A 249 18.82 0.09 3.94
CA ALA A 249 18.87 -1.16 3.19
C ALA A 249 19.53 -0.94 1.81
N ALA A 250 20.40 -1.85 1.40
CA ALA A 250 21.05 -1.78 0.11
C ALA A 250 20.00 -1.70 -1.03
N PRO A 251 20.27 -0.96 -2.11
CA PRO A 251 19.36 -0.92 -3.26
C PRO A 251 19.07 -2.32 -3.81
N LEU A 252 17.80 -2.57 -4.16
CA LEU A 252 17.45 -3.78 -4.90
C LEU A 252 18.04 -3.73 -6.32
N PRO A 253 18.39 -4.87 -6.92
CA PRO A 253 18.83 -4.92 -8.31
C PRO A 253 17.79 -4.34 -9.26
N ALA A 254 18.21 -3.95 -10.47
CA ALA A 254 17.27 -3.55 -11.50
C ALA A 254 16.48 -4.76 -12.01
N VAL A 255 15.21 -4.57 -12.32
CA VAL A 255 14.39 -5.60 -12.97
C VAL A 255 14.81 -5.71 -14.44
N THR A 256 15.12 -6.93 -14.87
CA THR A 256 15.44 -7.19 -16.28
C THR A 256 14.19 -7.16 -17.15
N PRO A 257 14.15 -6.38 -18.23
CA PRO A 257 13.02 -6.40 -19.16
C PRO A 257 12.82 -7.78 -19.78
N LEU A 258 11.56 -8.14 -20.02
CA LEU A 258 11.24 -9.34 -20.80
C LEU A 258 11.49 -9.06 -22.29
N THR A 259 12.20 -9.98 -22.95
CA THR A 259 12.54 -9.87 -24.37
C THR A 259 11.69 -10.79 -25.25
N THR A 260 11.01 -11.76 -24.65
CA THR A 260 10.17 -12.74 -25.34
C THR A 260 8.90 -13.00 -24.55
N ALA A 261 7.81 -13.23 -25.27
CA ALA A 261 6.58 -13.69 -24.67
C ALA A 261 6.74 -15.14 -24.15
N ARG A 262 6.16 -15.40 -23.00
CA ARG A 262 6.11 -16.75 -22.40
C ARG A 262 4.67 -17.02 -21.98
N GLU A 263 4.22 -18.25 -22.21
CA GLU A 263 2.96 -18.76 -21.70
C GLU A 263 3.25 -19.99 -20.84
N GLU A 264 2.61 -20.06 -19.69
CA GLU A 264 2.70 -21.18 -18.76
C GLU A 264 1.28 -21.59 -18.37
N ARG A 265 0.95 -22.87 -18.55
CA ARG A 265 -0.35 -23.44 -18.17
C ARG A 265 -0.14 -24.43 -17.05
N VAL A 266 -0.80 -24.19 -15.92
CA VAL A 266 -0.78 -25.03 -14.73
C VAL A 266 -2.12 -25.69 -14.59
N PHE A 267 -2.15 -27.02 -14.59
CA PHE A 267 -3.40 -27.78 -14.40
C PHE A 267 -3.83 -27.71 -12.93
N HIS A 268 -5.11 -27.41 -12.72
CA HIS A 268 -5.77 -27.49 -11.42
C HIS A 268 -7.20 -28.04 -11.60
N PRO A 269 -7.71 -28.91 -10.69
CA PRO A 269 -9.03 -29.52 -10.80
C PRO A 269 -10.17 -28.52 -10.41
N SER A 270 -10.08 -27.29 -10.91
CA SER A 270 -11.11 -26.27 -10.77
C SER A 270 -12.02 -26.25 -12.00
N THR A 271 -13.26 -25.80 -11.83
CA THR A 271 -14.20 -25.54 -12.94
C THR A 271 -13.91 -24.22 -13.66
N GLN A 272 -13.00 -23.41 -13.12
CA GLN A 272 -12.63 -22.10 -13.63
C GLN A 272 -11.12 -22.00 -13.85
N THR A 273 -10.75 -21.23 -14.88
CA THR A 273 -9.36 -20.90 -15.21
C THR A 273 -9.09 -19.46 -14.77
N HIS A 274 -8.01 -19.28 -13.99
CA HIS A 274 -7.46 -17.98 -13.62
C HIS A 274 -6.39 -17.61 -14.66
N VAL A 275 -6.54 -16.46 -15.28
CA VAL A 275 -5.61 -15.94 -16.28
C VAL A 275 -4.94 -14.69 -15.74
N LEU A 276 -3.61 -14.68 -15.70
CA LEU A 276 -2.79 -13.50 -15.42
C LEU A 276 -1.88 -13.25 -16.62
N MET A 277 -1.90 -12.03 -17.13
CA MET A 277 -1.07 -11.58 -18.24
C MET A 277 -0.39 -10.27 -17.88
N GLY A 278 0.87 -10.08 -18.27
CA GLY A 278 1.55 -8.82 -18.02
C GLY A 278 3.06 -8.89 -18.11
N ALA A 279 3.72 -7.88 -17.57
CA ALA A 279 5.17 -7.71 -17.59
C ALA A 279 5.62 -6.79 -16.43
N PRO A 280 6.92 -6.65 -16.16
CA PRO A 280 7.41 -5.57 -15.32
C PRO A 280 6.98 -4.22 -15.90
N GLY A 281 6.25 -3.43 -15.10
CA GLY A 281 5.67 -2.15 -15.47
C GLY A 281 6.53 -0.96 -15.01
N MET A 282 6.02 -0.19 -14.04
CA MET A 282 6.66 1.04 -13.55
C MET A 282 7.13 0.92 -12.09
N ASP A 283 8.07 1.75 -11.70
CA ASP A 283 8.41 1.99 -10.30
C ASP A 283 7.65 3.20 -9.72
N ARG A 284 7.81 3.46 -8.41
CA ARG A 284 7.08 4.54 -7.73
C ARG A 284 7.50 5.95 -8.18
N ASN A 285 8.69 6.10 -8.75
CA ASN A 285 9.23 7.37 -9.18
C ASN A 285 9.20 7.53 -10.70
N ASP A 286 8.48 6.66 -11.40
CA ASP A 286 8.35 6.72 -12.84
C ASP A 286 7.72 8.06 -13.25
N PRO A 287 8.32 8.84 -14.15
CA PRO A 287 7.79 10.14 -14.59
C PRO A 287 6.41 9.98 -15.27
N ASP A 288 6.11 8.83 -15.84
CA ASP A 288 4.85 8.52 -16.49
C ASP A 288 3.78 7.94 -15.54
N PHE A 289 4.02 8.00 -14.21
CA PHE A 289 3.09 7.45 -13.22
C PHE A 289 1.65 7.92 -13.43
N PHE A 290 1.41 9.23 -13.51
CA PHE A 290 0.05 9.76 -13.64
C PHE A 290 -0.58 9.48 -15.01
N PRO A 291 0.09 9.64 -16.15
CA PRO A 291 -0.42 9.18 -17.43
C PRO A 291 -0.80 7.70 -17.44
N LEU A 292 0.07 6.83 -16.94
CA LEU A 292 -0.18 5.39 -16.84
C LEU A 292 -1.32 5.05 -15.88
N TYR A 293 -1.43 5.77 -14.76
CA TYR A 293 -2.53 5.61 -13.82
C TYR A 293 -3.89 5.92 -14.46
N VAL A 294 -3.99 7.06 -15.19
CA VAL A 294 -5.23 7.44 -15.90
C VAL A 294 -5.51 6.47 -17.05
N GLY A 295 -4.49 6.10 -17.82
CA GLY A 295 -4.64 5.11 -18.89
C GLY A 295 -5.12 3.76 -18.39
N ASN A 296 -4.52 3.28 -17.31
CA ASN A 296 -4.95 2.03 -16.66
C ASN A 296 -6.39 2.12 -16.13
N HIS A 297 -6.79 3.26 -15.57
CA HIS A 297 -8.17 3.48 -15.12
C HIS A 297 -9.17 3.24 -16.25
N ILE A 298 -8.86 3.70 -17.46
CA ILE A 298 -9.70 3.50 -18.66
C ILE A 298 -9.63 2.05 -19.14
N LEU A 299 -8.43 1.45 -19.18
CA LEU A 299 -8.25 0.10 -19.69
C LEU A 299 -8.97 -0.96 -18.84
N GLY A 300 -8.70 -1.01 -17.55
CA GLY A 300 -9.22 -2.05 -16.66
C GLY A 300 -9.24 -1.70 -15.17
N GLY A 301 -8.72 -0.52 -14.79
CA GLY A 301 -8.55 -0.13 -13.39
C GLY A 301 -9.80 0.43 -12.73
N SER A 302 -10.79 0.89 -13.49
CA SER A 302 -12.03 1.50 -12.96
C SER A 302 -13.19 0.51 -12.75
N GLY A 303 -12.96 -0.79 -12.94
CA GLY A 303 -14.02 -1.80 -12.84
C GLY A 303 -15.11 -1.57 -13.87
N LEU A 304 -16.32 -1.21 -13.47
CA LEU A 304 -17.55 -1.21 -14.28
C LEU A 304 -17.54 -0.35 -15.56
N VAL A 305 -16.67 0.63 -15.67
CA VAL A 305 -16.64 1.57 -16.80
C VAL A 305 -15.38 1.44 -17.66
N SER A 306 -14.59 0.39 -17.44
CA SER A 306 -13.36 0.16 -18.19
C SER A 306 -13.59 -0.60 -19.51
N GLN A 307 -12.68 -0.45 -20.46
CA GLN A 307 -12.74 -1.14 -21.75
C GLN A 307 -12.71 -2.67 -21.58
N LEU A 308 -11.89 -3.20 -20.67
CA LEU A 308 -11.85 -4.64 -20.40
C LEU A 308 -13.18 -5.15 -19.83
N TYR A 309 -13.80 -4.40 -18.94
CA TYR A 309 -15.10 -4.79 -18.39
C TYR A 309 -16.17 -4.83 -19.49
N GLU A 310 -16.23 -3.80 -20.34
CA GLU A 310 -17.15 -3.74 -21.46
C GLU A 310 -16.95 -4.92 -22.44
N GLU A 311 -15.70 -5.18 -22.84
CA GLU A 311 -15.41 -6.19 -23.87
C GLU A 311 -15.54 -7.63 -23.36
N VAL A 312 -15.08 -7.89 -22.13
CA VAL A 312 -15.04 -9.25 -21.58
C VAL A 312 -16.36 -9.62 -20.92
N ARG A 313 -16.92 -8.70 -20.11
CA ARG A 313 -18.11 -8.98 -19.31
C ARG A 313 -19.40 -8.58 -20.04
N GLU A 314 -19.55 -7.29 -20.38
CA GLU A 314 -20.83 -6.79 -20.88
C GLU A 314 -21.19 -7.36 -22.26
N LYS A 315 -20.24 -7.36 -23.18
CA LYS A 315 -20.50 -7.82 -24.58
C LYS A 315 -20.48 -9.33 -24.71
N ARG A 316 -19.71 -10.07 -23.92
CA ARG A 316 -19.44 -11.51 -24.16
C ARG A 316 -19.77 -12.42 -22.98
N GLY A 317 -19.91 -11.88 -21.77
CA GLY A 317 -20.21 -12.68 -20.57
C GLY A 317 -19.12 -13.69 -20.20
N LEU A 318 -17.87 -13.44 -20.63
CA LEU A 318 -16.76 -14.39 -20.45
C LEU A 318 -16.22 -14.43 -19.01
N SER A 319 -16.33 -13.33 -18.28
CA SER A 319 -15.87 -13.23 -16.91
C SER A 319 -16.75 -12.28 -16.09
N TYR A 320 -16.96 -12.61 -14.82
CA TYR A 320 -17.59 -11.68 -13.88
C TYR A 320 -16.63 -10.55 -13.46
N SER A 321 -15.35 -10.85 -13.31
CA SER A 321 -14.32 -9.91 -12.90
C SER A 321 -13.14 -9.94 -13.87
N VAL A 322 -12.84 -8.79 -14.44
CA VAL A 322 -11.67 -8.54 -15.27
C VAL A 322 -11.06 -7.20 -14.87
N TYR A 323 -9.74 -7.13 -14.82
CA TYR A 323 -9.04 -5.92 -14.38
C TYR A 323 -7.69 -5.75 -15.07
N SER A 324 -7.17 -4.53 -15.01
CA SER A 324 -5.76 -4.24 -15.19
C SER A 324 -5.24 -3.39 -14.03
N ALA A 325 -3.99 -3.58 -13.66
CA ALA A 325 -3.37 -2.87 -12.56
C ALA A 325 -1.86 -2.66 -12.79
N PHE A 326 -1.38 -1.45 -12.53
CA PHE A 326 0.01 -1.20 -12.19
C PHE A 326 0.17 -1.30 -10.68
N ILE A 327 1.15 -2.04 -10.21
CA ILE A 327 1.52 -2.13 -8.79
C ILE A 327 2.93 -1.54 -8.64
N PRO A 328 3.07 -0.21 -8.51
CA PRO A 328 4.38 0.42 -8.45
C PRO A 328 5.14 -0.02 -7.19
N MET A 329 6.37 -0.48 -7.37
CA MET A 329 7.27 -0.91 -6.30
C MET A 329 8.53 -0.03 -6.26
N GLN A 330 9.49 -0.33 -5.40
CA GLN A 330 10.79 0.36 -5.36
C GLN A 330 11.58 0.17 -6.68
N LYS A 331 11.44 -0.98 -7.30
CA LYS A 331 11.85 -1.27 -8.68
C LYS A 331 10.61 -1.53 -9.51
N LYS A 332 10.74 -1.69 -10.81
CA LYS A 332 9.58 -1.92 -11.69
C LYS A 332 8.70 -3.05 -11.15
N GLY A 333 7.57 -2.65 -10.58
CA GLY A 333 6.51 -3.56 -10.16
C GLY A 333 5.72 -4.08 -11.36
N PRO A 334 4.79 -5.02 -11.20
CA PRO A 334 4.08 -5.60 -12.33
C PRO A 334 3.04 -4.65 -12.92
N PHE A 335 2.87 -4.70 -14.22
CA PHE A 335 1.63 -4.39 -14.90
C PHE A 335 0.91 -5.70 -15.16
N THR A 336 -0.30 -5.86 -14.64
CA THR A 336 -1.04 -7.12 -14.66
C THR A 336 -2.42 -6.88 -15.24
N LEU A 337 -2.84 -7.78 -16.14
CA LEU A 337 -4.23 -7.97 -16.50
C LEU A 337 -4.67 -9.32 -15.93
N GLY A 338 -5.85 -9.36 -15.33
CA GLY A 338 -6.35 -10.59 -14.71
C GLY A 338 -7.83 -10.80 -14.97
N LEU A 339 -8.22 -12.05 -15.13
CA LEU A 339 -9.61 -12.49 -15.16
C LEU A 339 -9.75 -13.93 -14.68
N GLN A 340 -10.99 -14.28 -14.32
CA GLN A 340 -11.40 -15.65 -14.00
C GLN A 340 -12.57 -16.03 -14.92
N THR A 341 -12.45 -17.16 -15.59
CA THR A 341 -13.45 -17.61 -16.58
C THR A 341 -13.68 -19.11 -16.49
N ARG A 342 -14.71 -19.61 -17.15
CA ARG A 342 -14.95 -21.05 -17.30
C ARG A 342 -13.81 -21.69 -18.13
N ASN A 343 -13.50 -22.95 -17.83
CA ASN A 343 -12.42 -23.66 -18.50
C ASN A 343 -12.59 -23.72 -20.02
N ASP A 344 -13.83 -23.93 -20.48
CA ASP A 344 -14.18 -24.04 -21.92
C ASP A 344 -14.16 -22.69 -22.65
N GLN A 345 -14.05 -21.56 -21.94
CA GLN A 345 -13.99 -20.21 -22.49
C GLN A 345 -12.63 -19.53 -22.32
N SER A 346 -11.64 -20.22 -21.74
CA SER A 346 -10.36 -19.63 -21.36
C SER A 346 -9.56 -19.08 -22.53
N ASP A 347 -9.51 -19.79 -23.66
CA ASP A 347 -8.78 -19.35 -24.86
C ASP A 347 -9.47 -18.14 -25.52
N GLU A 348 -10.81 -18.10 -25.57
CA GLU A 348 -11.57 -16.95 -26.05
C GLU A 348 -11.34 -15.73 -25.16
N ALA A 349 -11.46 -15.89 -23.84
CA ALA A 349 -11.24 -14.81 -22.86
C ALA A 349 -9.82 -14.23 -22.96
N LEU A 350 -8.81 -15.08 -23.11
CA LEU A 350 -7.43 -14.64 -23.31
C LEU A 350 -7.25 -13.90 -24.64
N GLY A 351 -7.92 -14.34 -25.71
CA GLY A 351 -7.95 -13.65 -27.01
C GLY A 351 -8.50 -12.24 -26.88
N VAL A 352 -9.68 -12.07 -26.27
CA VAL A 352 -10.33 -10.77 -26.04
C VAL A 352 -9.46 -9.85 -25.17
N LEU A 353 -8.81 -10.41 -24.15
CA LEU A 353 -7.90 -9.64 -23.28
C LEU A 353 -6.73 -9.08 -24.10
N ARG A 354 -6.09 -9.91 -24.94
CA ARG A 354 -4.97 -9.51 -25.80
C ARG A 354 -5.41 -8.47 -26.84
N GLU A 355 -6.52 -8.67 -27.51
CA GLU A 355 -7.08 -7.76 -28.52
C GLU A 355 -7.41 -6.40 -27.92
N THR A 356 -8.02 -6.37 -26.73
CA THR A 356 -8.38 -5.12 -26.05
C THR A 356 -7.12 -4.36 -25.62
N LEU A 357 -6.12 -5.04 -25.06
CA LEU A 357 -4.85 -4.42 -24.72
C LEU A 357 -4.14 -3.86 -25.96
N GLN A 358 -4.07 -4.66 -27.04
CA GLN A 358 -3.40 -4.23 -28.29
C GLN A 358 -4.12 -3.01 -28.89
N ARG A 359 -5.44 -3.02 -28.96
CA ARG A 359 -6.23 -1.87 -29.43
C ARG A 359 -5.96 -0.62 -28.57
N PHE A 360 -5.96 -0.77 -27.25
CA PHE A 360 -5.68 0.33 -26.34
C PHE A 360 -4.26 0.89 -26.53
N HIS A 361 -3.29 0.00 -26.72
CA HIS A 361 -1.90 0.41 -27.00
C HIS A 361 -1.76 1.18 -28.32
N ASP A 362 -2.40 0.71 -29.39
CA ASP A 362 -2.22 1.26 -30.72
C ASP A 362 -3.02 2.54 -30.98
N GLN A 363 -4.20 2.65 -30.37
CA GLN A 363 -5.15 3.74 -30.63
C GLN A 363 -5.27 4.71 -29.46
N GLY A 364 -4.88 4.30 -28.27
CA GLY A 364 -5.10 5.06 -27.03
C GLY A 364 -6.57 5.15 -26.62
N PRO A 365 -6.87 5.89 -25.56
CA PRO A 365 -8.25 6.20 -25.16
C PRO A 365 -8.83 7.29 -26.05
N THR A 366 -10.14 7.32 -26.19
CA THR A 366 -10.87 8.44 -26.77
C THR A 366 -10.85 9.67 -25.83
N GLU A 367 -11.08 10.86 -26.40
CA GLU A 367 -11.18 12.09 -25.59
C GLU A 367 -12.34 11.99 -24.56
N ALA A 368 -13.45 11.37 -24.93
CA ALA A 368 -14.59 11.18 -24.05
C ALA A 368 -14.23 10.29 -22.84
N GLU A 369 -13.52 9.17 -23.06
CA GLU A 369 -13.04 8.30 -22.01
C GLU A 369 -12.05 9.02 -21.10
N LEU A 370 -11.14 9.82 -21.66
CA LEU A 370 -10.16 10.58 -20.90
C LEU A 370 -10.83 11.61 -19.99
N VAL A 371 -11.81 12.35 -20.48
CA VAL A 371 -12.58 13.32 -19.69
C VAL A 371 -13.37 12.61 -18.58
N ALA A 372 -14.03 11.50 -18.91
CA ALA A 372 -14.78 10.73 -17.93
C ALA A 372 -13.89 10.13 -16.84
N ALA A 373 -12.71 9.59 -17.21
CA ALA A 373 -11.75 9.03 -16.27
C ALA A 373 -11.20 10.10 -15.32
N LYS A 374 -10.78 11.25 -15.83
CA LYS A 374 -10.30 12.38 -15.02
C LYS A 374 -11.39 12.82 -14.02
N LYS A 375 -12.62 12.99 -14.49
CA LYS A 375 -13.75 13.36 -13.65
C LYS A 375 -14.01 12.32 -12.54
N ASN A 376 -14.02 11.04 -12.87
CA ASN A 376 -14.22 9.96 -11.91
C ASN A 376 -13.09 9.91 -10.86
N ILE A 377 -11.83 10.03 -11.27
CA ILE A 377 -10.67 10.03 -10.38
C ILE A 377 -10.68 11.22 -9.40
N THR A 378 -11.12 12.40 -9.86
CA THR A 378 -11.12 13.62 -9.04
C THR A 378 -12.40 13.81 -8.22
N GLY A 379 -13.38 12.90 -8.34
CA GLY A 379 -14.64 12.97 -7.59
C GLY A 379 -15.59 14.06 -8.08
N GLY A 380 -15.49 14.44 -9.35
CA GLY A 380 -16.29 15.51 -9.99
C GLY A 380 -17.55 14.99 -10.68
#